data_75677ddbba8fc768fe55c626f3e2085c
#
_entry.id   75677ddbba8fc768fe55c626f3e2085c
#
_cell.length_a   1.000
_cell.length_b   1.000
_cell.length_c   1.000
_cell.angle_alpha   90.00
_cell.angle_beta   90.00
_cell.angle_gamma   90.00
#
_symmetry.space_group_name_H-M   'P 1'
#
loop_
_entity.id
_entity.type
_entity.pdbx_description
1 polymer ?
#
loop_
_entity_poly.entity_id
_entity_poly.type
_entity_poly.pdbx_seq_one_letter_code
_entity_poly.pdbx_strand_id
1 'polypeptide(L)'
;MIRRPPRSTLDRSSAASDVYKRQHIRTVKGGGSLQGILNVPGDKSISHRSLIIGSIAEGETNIEGFLYSDDPLSTADCLRKLGVNIPEIKKNQPFTIKGLGIDDFKEPEEILDCGNSGTTMRLLMGLLAGQEGRNFILTGDKSLNERPMGRVSKPLSLMGGKIHGRKNGTKAPISITGNKLKGCVIGTPVASAQVKSAILLAGLNASGTTSVIEPASSRDHTERMLKAFGADINIRGELGRNIVIKSGTNLTGQNILIPGDISSAAFWMIAASIVPESEIIIKNVGLNPTRTGILNVMDEMGCNYKILDKSTIAGEPIGSINIKYVSNLKPFKVEGDILPKLIDEIPILTVAACFCSGVSEIKDAKELRVKETDRLKVMATQLKKFGANILEKEDGLIINGDSKFHSAEVDSETDHRVSMSLAIASLLAKGSSKILRAEASRVSYPTFWDDLEKLIN
;
A
#
# COMPACT_ATOMS: atom_id res chain seq x y z
N MET A 1 -36.14 -47.02 30.89
CA MET A 1 -36.16 -46.63 29.44
C MET A 1 -35.68 -45.18 29.33
N ILE A 2 -34.43 -45.01 28.92
CA ILE A 2 -33.85 -43.68 28.73
C ILE A 2 -33.84 -43.43 27.23
N ARG A 3 -34.63 -42.42 26.79
CA ARG A 3 -34.68 -41.99 25.38
C ARG A 3 -33.43 -41.18 25.03
N ARG A 4 -32.70 -41.58 23.99
CA ARG A 4 -31.60 -40.81 23.38
C ARG A 4 -32.22 -39.63 22.58
N PRO A 5 -31.58 -38.42 22.59
CA PRO A 5 -32.01 -37.32 21.72
C PRO A 5 -31.55 -37.55 20.27
N PRO A 6 -32.22 -36.96 19.27
CA PRO A 6 -31.95 -37.21 17.86
C PRO A 6 -30.66 -36.50 17.40
N ARG A 7 -29.88 -37.22 16.59
CA ARG A 7 -28.75 -36.69 15.81
C ARG A 7 -29.30 -35.84 14.65
N SER A 8 -29.08 -34.53 14.66
CA SER A 8 -29.09 -33.70 13.43
C SER A 8 -28.48 -32.32 13.67
N THR A 9 -27.16 -32.17 13.53
CA THR A 9 -26.50 -30.88 13.40
C THR A 9 -25.19 -30.97 12.57
N LEU A 10 -25.09 -31.88 11.60
CA LEU A 10 -23.88 -32.05 10.81
C LEU A 10 -23.98 -31.60 9.34
N ASP A 11 -25.17 -31.26 8.82
CA ASP A 11 -25.32 -30.92 7.39
C ASP A 11 -25.41 -29.43 7.07
N ARG A 12 -25.38 -28.52 8.07
CA ARG A 12 -25.40 -27.08 7.83
C ARG A 12 -24.03 -26.45 7.61
N SER A 13 -22.94 -27.12 7.97
CA SER A 13 -21.58 -26.54 7.86
C SER A 13 -20.99 -26.66 6.44
N SER A 14 -21.32 -27.71 5.68
CA SER A 14 -20.81 -27.91 4.33
C SER A 14 -21.44 -26.95 3.31
N ALA A 15 -22.75 -26.73 3.39
CA ALA A 15 -23.45 -25.81 2.49
C ALA A 15 -23.04 -24.34 2.73
N ALA A 16 -22.84 -23.94 3.99
CA ALA A 16 -22.33 -22.60 4.33
C ALA A 16 -20.89 -22.41 3.86
N SER A 17 -20.02 -23.43 3.98
CA SER A 17 -18.64 -23.37 3.49
C SER A 17 -18.56 -23.32 1.96
N ASP A 18 -19.50 -23.99 1.26
CA ASP A 18 -19.56 -23.97 -0.20
C ASP A 18 -20.14 -22.66 -0.77
N VAL A 19 -21.11 -22.07 -0.07
CA VAL A 19 -21.63 -20.72 -0.39
C VAL A 19 -20.55 -19.68 -0.14
N TYR A 20 -19.81 -19.77 0.97
CA TYR A 20 -18.69 -18.88 1.27
C TYR A 20 -17.56 -19.02 0.24
N LYS A 21 -17.21 -20.24 -0.19
CA LYS A 21 -16.22 -20.49 -1.24
C LYS A 21 -16.66 -19.95 -2.61
N ARG A 22 -17.97 -19.99 -2.94
CA ARG A 22 -18.47 -19.49 -4.24
C ARG A 22 -18.51 -17.97 -4.34
N GLN A 23 -18.59 -17.23 -3.24
CA GLN A 23 -18.65 -15.77 -3.25
C GLN A 23 -17.27 -15.09 -3.54
N HIS A 24 -16.17 -15.86 -3.54
CA HIS A 24 -14.81 -15.35 -3.64
C HIS A 24 -14.11 -15.64 -4.96
N ILE A 25 -14.84 -16.16 -5.95
CA ILE A 25 -14.31 -16.47 -7.28
C ILE A 25 -14.83 -15.45 -8.29
N ARG A 26 -13.91 -14.86 -9.08
CA ARG A 26 -14.24 -14.06 -10.25
C ARG A 26 -13.81 -14.78 -11.51
N THR A 27 -14.66 -14.76 -12.54
CA THR A 27 -14.34 -15.28 -13.86
C THR A 27 -14.10 -14.10 -14.79
N VAL A 28 -12.95 -14.09 -15.47
CA VAL A 28 -12.59 -13.07 -16.45
C VAL A 28 -12.46 -13.77 -17.81
N LYS A 29 -13.20 -13.28 -18.79
CA LYS A 29 -13.12 -13.74 -20.19
C LYS A 29 -12.01 -12.94 -20.87
N GLY A 30 -11.10 -13.63 -21.53
CA GLY A 30 -10.06 -12.98 -22.32
C GLY A 30 -10.60 -12.48 -23.66
N GLY A 31 -9.89 -11.52 -24.22
CA GLY A 31 -10.31 -10.75 -25.40
C GLY A 31 -11.10 -9.48 -25.01
N GLY A 32 -11.40 -8.66 -25.99
CA GLY A 32 -11.95 -7.33 -25.78
C GLY A 32 -10.88 -6.26 -25.67
N SER A 33 -11.29 -4.99 -25.71
CA SER A 33 -10.42 -3.83 -25.50
C SER A 33 -10.86 -3.06 -24.26
N LEU A 34 -9.98 -2.22 -23.73
CA LEU A 34 -10.30 -1.33 -22.62
C LEU A 34 -10.49 0.08 -23.13
N GLN A 35 -11.67 0.68 -22.92
CA GLN A 35 -12.01 2.00 -23.41
C GLN A 35 -12.66 2.83 -22.30
N GLY A 36 -12.33 4.13 -22.25
CA GLY A 36 -13.05 5.06 -21.39
C GLY A 36 -12.22 5.89 -20.46
N ILE A 37 -12.89 6.47 -19.48
CA ILE A 37 -12.31 7.38 -18.48
C ILE A 37 -12.65 6.84 -17.10
N LEU A 38 -11.65 6.79 -16.22
CA LEU A 38 -11.86 6.38 -14.84
C LEU A 38 -11.12 7.27 -13.84
N ASN A 39 -11.60 7.23 -12.59
CA ASN A 39 -10.89 7.73 -11.42
C ASN A 39 -10.52 6.51 -10.56
N VAL A 40 -9.25 6.39 -10.23
CA VAL A 40 -8.82 5.36 -9.28
C VAL A 40 -9.06 5.82 -7.84
N PRO A 41 -9.18 4.91 -6.88
CA PRO A 41 -9.28 5.26 -5.46
C PRO A 41 -8.13 6.13 -4.98
N GLY A 42 -8.40 6.92 -3.94
CA GLY A 42 -7.40 7.79 -3.33
C GLY A 42 -6.14 7.04 -2.87
N ASP A 43 -5.00 7.73 -2.85
CA ASP A 43 -3.72 7.16 -2.44
C ASP A 43 -3.78 6.62 -1.00
N LYS A 44 -3.50 5.32 -0.85
CA LYS A 44 -3.54 4.64 0.45
C LYS A 44 -2.58 5.25 1.46
N SER A 45 -1.36 5.56 1.02
CA SER A 45 -0.31 6.10 1.89
C SER A 45 -0.64 7.50 2.39
N ILE A 46 -1.25 8.33 1.56
CA ILE A 46 -1.70 9.68 1.92
C ILE A 46 -2.95 9.58 2.82
N SER A 47 -3.88 8.66 2.53
CA SER A 47 -5.08 8.44 3.37
C SER A 47 -4.74 8.07 4.81
N HIS A 48 -3.79 7.16 5.05
CA HIS A 48 -3.32 6.86 6.41
C HIS A 48 -2.72 8.09 7.09
N ARG A 49 -1.89 8.84 6.37
CA ARG A 49 -1.18 10.00 6.90
C ARG A 49 -2.09 11.18 7.16
N SER A 50 -3.12 11.38 6.34
CA SER A 50 -4.11 12.44 6.59
C SER A 50 -4.83 12.26 7.92
N LEU A 51 -5.14 11.01 8.29
CA LEU A 51 -5.68 10.69 9.60
C LEU A 51 -4.66 10.89 10.73
N ILE A 52 -3.45 10.32 10.58
CA ILE A 52 -2.43 10.32 11.63
C ILE A 52 -1.88 11.73 11.88
N ILE A 53 -1.49 12.46 10.82
CA ILE A 53 -0.94 13.81 10.95
C ILE A 53 -2.04 14.80 11.36
N GLY A 54 -3.25 14.66 10.76
CA GLY A 54 -4.39 15.47 11.18
C GLY A 54 -4.80 15.25 12.63
N SER A 55 -4.60 14.05 13.20
CA SER A 55 -4.91 13.76 14.60
C SER A 55 -3.97 14.44 15.60
N ILE A 56 -2.72 14.75 15.20
CA ILE A 56 -1.72 15.43 16.01
C ILE A 56 -1.62 16.93 15.72
N ALA A 57 -2.39 17.43 14.76
CA ALA A 57 -2.44 18.86 14.45
C ALA A 57 -3.42 19.59 15.37
N GLU A 58 -3.21 20.88 15.56
CA GLU A 58 -4.18 21.76 16.20
C GLU A 58 -5.23 22.22 15.17
N GLY A 59 -6.50 22.27 15.58
CA GLY A 59 -7.61 22.70 14.74
C GLY A 59 -8.18 21.58 13.86
N GLU A 60 -8.76 21.95 12.74
CA GLU A 60 -9.51 21.06 11.85
C GLU A 60 -8.70 20.69 10.62
N THR A 61 -8.75 19.40 10.26
CA THR A 61 -8.22 18.88 8.99
C THR A 61 -9.38 18.37 8.14
N ASN A 62 -9.59 19.00 6.97
CA ASN A 62 -10.60 18.59 6.01
C ASN A 62 -9.99 17.64 5.00
N ILE A 63 -10.61 16.48 4.81
CA ILE A 63 -10.08 15.38 3.99
C ILE A 63 -11.09 15.06 2.88
N GLU A 64 -10.63 15.16 1.63
CA GLU A 64 -11.36 14.79 0.42
C GLU A 64 -10.56 13.74 -0.37
N GLY A 65 -11.26 12.84 -1.11
CA GLY A 65 -10.61 11.78 -1.90
C GLY A 65 -10.08 10.60 -1.08
N PHE A 66 -10.50 10.46 0.17
CA PHE A 66 -10.05 9.42 1.07
C PHE A 66 -10.30 8.01 0.54
N LEU A 67 -9.31 7.14 0.65
CA LEU A 67 -9.47 5.71 0.31
C LEU A 67 -10.36 5.02 1.35
N TYR A 68 -11.59 4.74 0.95
CA TYR A 68 -12.53 3.96 1.77
C TYR A 68 -12.23 2.45 1.62
N SER A 69 -11.29 1.95 2.40
CA SER A 69 -10.92 0.53 2.45
C SER A 69 -10.45 0.12 3.84
N ASP A 70 -10.34 -1.18 4.08
CA ASP A 70 -10.10 -1.75 5.42
C ASP A 70 -8.85 -1.18 6.10
N ASP A 71 -7.74 -1.02 5.37
CA ASP A 71 -6.48 -0.53 5.94
C ASP A 71 -6.58 0.90 6.52
N PRO A 72 -7.00 1.95 5.76
CA PRO A 72 -7.18 3.29 6.32
C PRO A 72 -8.31 3.37 7.36
N LEU A 73 -9.37 2.56 7.23
CA LEU A 73 -10.45 2.50 8.22
C LEU A 73 -9.94 1.93 9.55
N SER A 74 -9.06 0.91 9.54
CA SER A 74 -8.41 0.42 10.76
C SER A 74 -7.56 1.52 11.44
N THR A 75 -6.94 2.43 10.67
CA THR A 75 -6.25 3.60 11.24
C THR A 75 -7.24 4.54 11.92
N ALA A 76 -8.37 4.83 11.29
CA ALA A 76 -9.40 5.68 11.86
C ALA A 76 -9.95 5.10 13.17
N ASP A 77 -10.20 3.79 13.21
CA ASP A 77 -10.71 3.11 14.40
C ASP A 77 -9.69 3.10 15.55
N CYS A 78 -8.41 2.86 15.26
CA CYS A 78 -7.36 2.99 16.26
C CYS A 78 -7.29 4.42 16.83
N LEU A 79 -7.35 5.45 15.96
CA LEU A 79 -7.29 6.84 16.39
C LEU A 79 -8.53 7.26 17.20
N ARG A 80 -9.73 6.77 16.87
CA ARG A 80 -10.96 6.96 17.69
C ARG A 80 -10.78 6.41 19.10
N LYS A 81 -10.22 5.20 19.23
CA LYS A 81 -9.90 4.59 20.54
C LYS A 81 -8.87 5.40 21.33
N LEU A 82 -7.99 6.11 20.64
CA LEU A 82 -7.04 7.04 21.22
C LEU A 82 -7.65 8.42 21.56
N GLY A 83 -8.95 8.60 21.34
CA GLY A 83 -9.69 9.81 21.71
C GLY A 83 -9.85 10.86 20.62
N VAL A 84 -9.37 10.60 19.39
CA VAL A 84 -9.52 11.53 18.27
C VAL A 84 -10.97 11.55 17.79
N ASN A 85 -11.53 12.73 17.61
CA ASN A 85 -12.87 12.91 17.06
C ASN A 85 -12.84 12.74 15.52
N ILE A 86 -13.08 11.52 15.06
CA ILE A 86 -13.22 11.17 13.65
C ILE A 86 -14.66 10.75 13.40
N PRO A 87 -15.44 11.46 12.56
CA PRO A 87 -16.81 11.08 12.25
C PRO A 87 -16.90 9.72 11.54
N GLU A 88 -18.09 9.21 11.35
CA GLU A 88 -18.32 8.07 10.46
C GLU A 88 -17.86 8.43 9.06
N ILE A 89 -16.85 7.71 8.56
CA ILE A 89 -16.31 7.94 7.22
C ILE A 89 -17.23 7.25 6.20
N LYS A 90 -17.74 8.01 5.24
CA LYS A 90 -18.59 7.50 4.16
C LYS A 90 -17.84 7.50 2.83
N LYS A 91 -18.13 6.49 2.00
CA LYS A 91 -17.50 6.35 0.68
C LYS A 91 -17.75 7.59 -0.18
N ASN A 92 -16.69 8.13 -0.77
CA ASN A 92 -16.70 9.29 -1.67
C ASN A 92 -17.29 10.58 -1.05
N GLN A 93 -17.26 10.71 0.25
CA GLN A 93 -17.68 11.93 0.94
C GLN A 93 -16.49 12.57 1.68
N PRO A 94 -16.33 13.89 1.62
CA PRO A 94 -15.36 14.59 2.44
C PRO A 94 -15.78 14.52 3.91
N PHE A 95 -14.80 14.60 4.79
CA PHE A 95 -15.03 14.65 6.24
C PHE A 95 -13.94 15.49 6.91
N THR A 96 -14.23 15.94 8.13
CA THR A 96 -13.35 16.76 8.94
C THR A 96 -12.96 16.00 10.20
N ILE A 97 -11.70 16.03 10.55
CA ILE A 97 -11.21 15.57 11.84
C ILE A 97 -10.71 16.76 12.66
N LYS A 98 -10.96 16.73 13.97
CA LYS A 98 -10.40 17.70 14.91
C LYS A 98 -9.25 17.03 15.64
N GLY A 99 -8.05 17.52 15.40
CA GLY A 99 -6.84 16.98 16.02
C GLY A 99 -6.78 17.30 17.51
N LEU A 100 -6.02 16.49 18.24
CA LEU A 100 -5.82 16.62 19.69
C LEU A 100 -4.54 17.42 20.03
N GLY A 101 -3.63 17.58 19.06
CA GLY A 101 -2.24 17.93 19.36
C GLY A 101 -1.39 16.67 19.61
N ILE A 102 -0.08 16.86 19.78
CA ILE A 102 0.87 15.75 19.77
C ILE A 102 0.87 14.92 21.07
N ASP A 103 0.46 15.50 22.20
CA ASP A 103 0.59 14.91 23.55
C ASP A 103 -0.72 14.44 24.19
N ASP A 104 -1.87 14.68 23.55
CA ASP A 104 -3.19 14.53 24.17
C ASP A 104 -3.93 13.23 23.85
N PHE A 105 -3.24 12.23 23.32
CA PHE A 105 -3.86 10.92 23.08
C PHE A 105 -4.22 10.23 24.40
N LYS A 106 -5.41 9.64 24.44
CA LYS A 106 -5.85 8.88 25.61
C LYS A 106 -5.23 7.48 25.62
N GLU A 107 -4.98 6.95 26.81
CA GLU A 107 -4.75 5.51 26.95
C GLU A 107 -6.06 4.77 26.62
N PRO A 108 -6.04 3.84 25.66
CA PRO A 108 -7.28 3.17 25.22
C PRO A 108 -7.67 2.07 26.23
N GLU A 109 -8.98 1.88 26.41
CA GLU A 109 -9.51 0.79 27.22
C GLU A 109 -9.40 -0.59 26.51
N GLU A 110 -9.21 -0.58 25.20
CA GLU A 110 -9.13 -1.76 24.35
C GLU A 110 -7.83 -1.85 23.57
N ILE A 111 -7.50 -3.06 23.11
CA ILE A 111 -6.39 -3.29 22.20
C ILE A 111 -6.65 -2.58 20.86
N LEU A 112 -5.61 -1.94 20.32
CA LEU A 112 -5.63 -1.30 19.01
C LEU A 112 -5.46 -2.37 17.93
N ASP A 113 -6.57 -2.72 17.26
CA ASP A 113 -6.55 -3.68 16.16
C ASP A 113 -6.24 -2.95 14.83
N CYS A 114 -5.07 -3.23 14.29
CA CYS A 114 -4.61 -2.69 13.01
C CYS A 114 -5.10 -3.50 11.79
N GLY A 115 -5.92 -4.53 11.97
CA GLY A 115 -6.38 -5.42 10.91
C GLY A 115 -5.21 -6.06 10.15
N ASN A 116 -5.16 -5.91 8.83
CA ASN A 116 -4.01 -6.32 8.00
C ASN A 116 -3.03 -5.17 7.72
N SER A 117 -3.24 -3.98 8.30
CA SER A 117 -2.50 -2.76 7.95
C SER A 117 -1.14 -2.64 8.63
N GLY A 118 -0.08 -3.00 7.93
CA GLY A 118 1.29 -2.73 8.37
C GLY A 118 1.63 -1.24 8.46
N THR A 119 0.93 -0.38 7.72
CA THR A 119 1.08 1.08 7.79
C THR A 119 0.54 1.60 9.11
N THR A 120 -0.70 1.23 9.46
CA THR A 120 -1.33 1.60 10.75
C THR A 120 -0.41 1.24 11.91
N MET A 121 -0.02 -0.04 12.00
CA MET A 121 0.79 -0.53 13.12
C MET A 121 2.12 0.21 13.23
N ARG A 122 2.88 0.34 12.15
CA ARG A 122 4.22 0.94 12.19
C ARG A 122 4.22 2.44 12.46
N LEU A 123 3.28 3.18 11.87
CA LEU A 123 3.20 4.62 12.09
C LEU A 123 2.70 4.93 13.51
N LEU A 124 1.70 4.19 14.00
CA LEU A 124 1.24 4.32 15.38
C LEU A 124 2.33 3.93 16.39
N MET A 125 3.17 2.91 16.11
CA MET A 125 4.32 2.63 16.98
C MET A 125 5.21 3.86 17.16
N GLY A 126 5.47 4.62 16.10
CA GLY A 126 6.25 5.85 16.16
C GLY A 126 5.57 6.93 16.99
N LEU A 127 4.30 7.18 16.71
CA LEU A 127 3.52 8.21 17.40
C LEU A 127 3.34 7.92 18.89
N LEU A 128 3.00 6.67 19.23
CA LEU A 128 2.66 6.27 20.60
C LEU A 128 3.88 6.08 21.49
N ALA A 129 5.07 5.86 20.94
CA ALA A 129 6.30 5.73 21.72
C ALA A 129 6.63 6.98 22.55
N GLY A 130 6.21 8.17 22.08
CA GLY A 130 6.42 9.45 22.77
C GLY A 130 5.31 9.86 23.74
N GLN A 131 4.24 9.09 23.89
CA GLN A 131 3.09 9.43 24.78
C GLN A 131 3.39 9.08 26.24
N GLU A 132 4.14 9.92 26.94
CA GLU A 132 4.65 9.64 28.28
C GLU A 132 3.56 9.17 29.26
N GLY A 133 3.87 8.09 30.00
CA GLY A 133 3.04 7.55 31.07
C GLY A 133 1.82 6.73 30.62
N ARG A 134 1.60 6.54 29.32
CA ARG A 134 0.45 5.80 28.76
C ARG A 134 0.90 4.45 28.19
N ASN A 135 0.00 3.46 28.21
CA ASN A 135 0.26 2.11 27.72
C ASN A 135 -0.64 1.77 26.54
N PHE A 136 -0.07 1.12 25.54
CA PHE A 136 -0.75 0.76 24.31
C PHE A 136 -0.42 -0.67 23.90
N ILE A 137 -1.41 -1.39 23.39
CA ILE A 137 -1.19 -2.71 22.79
C ILE A 137 -1.73 -2.67 21.37
N LEU A 138 -0.86 -2.98 20.39
CA LEU A 138 -1.23 -3.07 18.99
C LEU A 138 -1.18 -4.53 18.54
N THR A 139 -2.22 -4.95 17.83
CA THR A 139 -2.33 -6.26 17.20
C THR A 139 -2.88 -6.14 15.79
N GLY A 140 -3.05 -7.25 15.12
CA GLY A 140 -3.74 -7.35 13.85
C GLY A 140 -4.03 -8.81 13.50
N ASP A 141 -4.36 -9.07 12.26
CA ASP A 141 -4.63 -10.42 11.80
C ASP A 141 -3.38 -11.33 11.82
N LYS A 142 -3.58 -12.60 11.50
CA LYS A 142 -2.50 -13.61 11.48
C LYS A 142 -1.35 -13.20 10.55
N SER A 143 -1.65 -12.61 9.39
CA SER A 143 -0.64 -12.16 8.42
C SER A 143 0.16 -10.99 8.97
N LEU A 144 -0.49 -9.94 9.48
CA LEU A 144 0.19 -8.78 10.05
C LEU A 144 1.07 -9.14 11.25
N ASN A 145 0.58 -10.02 12.11
CA ASN A 145 1.30 -10.46 13.31
C ASN A 145 2.58 -11.26 12.99
N GLU A 146 2.74 -11.77 11.78
CA GLU A 146 3.96 -12.42 11.31
C GLU A 146 4.91 -11.50 10.51
N ARG A 147 4.49 -10.26 10.19
CA ARG A 147 5.36 -9.29 9.51
C ARG A 147 6.46 -8.75 10.45
N PRO A 148 7.64 -8.36 9.90
CA PRO A 148 8.75 -7.84 10.72
C PRO A 148 8.42 -6.45 11.28
N MET A 149 8.39 -6.32 12.61
CA MET A 149 8.25 -5.05 13.34
C MET A 149 9.57 -4.56 13.93
N GLY A 150 10.59 -5.41 14.00
CA GLY A 150 11.91 -5.08 14.52
C GLY A 150 12.62 -3.95 13.81
N ARG A 151 12.27 -3.69 12.53
CA ARG A 151 12.78 -2.54 11.76
C ARG A 151 12.26 -1.19 12.26
N VAL A 152 11.19 -1.19 13.07
CA VAL A 152 10.62 0.00 13.72
C VAL A 152 10.92 -0.01 15.21
N SER A 153 10.70 -1.13 15.91
CA SER A 153 10.91 -1.19 17.36
C SER A 153 12.36 -0.88 17.78
N LYS A 154 13.36 -1.38 17.04
CA LYS A 154 14.76 -1.12 17.34
C LYS A 154 15.14 0.36 17.25
N PRO A 155 14.87 1.09 16.14
CA PRO A 155 15.09 2.53 16.07
C PRO A 155 14.39 3.31 17.17
N LEU A 156 13.13 3.01 17.47
CA LEU A 156 12.38 3.67 18.52
C LEU A 156 12.97 3.40 19.91
N SER A 157 13.50 2.20 20.15
CA SER A 157 14.21 1.88 21.39
C SER A 157 15.52 2.68 21.53
N LEU A 158 16.23 2.97 20.42
CA LEU A 158 17.39 3.86 20.44
C LEU A 158 17.03 5.31 20.85
N MET A 159 15.82 5.74 20.51
CA MET A 159 15.26 7.03 20.92
C MET A 159 14.78 7.03 22.39
N GLY A 160 14.80 5.89 23.08
CA GLY A 160 14.31 5.74 24.47
C GLY A 160 12.91 5.15 24.59
N GLY A 161 12.30 4.70 23.48
CA GLY A 161 10.99 4.06 23.49
C GLY A 161 11.00 2.71 24.20
N LYS A 162 9.99 2.46 25.02
CA LYS A 162 9.79 1.19 25.75
C LYS A 162 8.82 0.30 24.96
N ILE A 163 9.37 -0.56 24.11
CA ILE A 163 8.60 -1.38 23.18
C ILE A 163 8.88 -2.87 23.44
N HIS A 164 7.83 -3.62 23.69
CA HIS A 164 7.85 -5.05 23.93
C HIS A 164 6.96 -5.78 22.91
N GLY A 165 7.16 -7.08 22.76
CA GLY A 165 6.36 -7.89 21.85
C GLY A 165 6.96 -9.28 21.64
N ARG A 166 6.30 -10.09 20.82
CA ARG A 166 6.79 -11.40 20.46
C ARG A 166 8.18 -11.31 19.81
N LYS A 167 9.02 -12.33 20.04
CA LYS A 167 10.40 -12.41 19.52
C LYS A 167 11.21 -11.13 19.81
N ASN A 168 11.19 -10.70 21.07
CA ASN A 168 11.90 -9.50 21.53
C ASN A 168 11.46 -8.21 20.77
N GLY A 169 10.14 -7.98 20.64
CA GLY A 169 9.57 -6.80 19.99
C GLY A 169 9.72 -6.77 18.46
N THR A 170 10.11 -7.91 17.85
CA THR A 170 10.25 -7.97 16.39
C THR A 170 8.99 -8.42 15.66
N LYS A 171 7.98 -8.91 16.41
CA LYS A 171 6.67 -9.33 15.88
C LYS A 171 5.54 -8.92 16.81
N ALA A 172 4.38 -8.64 16.21
CA ALA A 172 3.16 -8.33 16.96
C ALA A 172 2.56 -9.58 17.67
N PRO A 173 1.73 -9.39 18.71
CA PRO A 173 1.31 -8.10 19.29
C PRO A 173 2.49 -7.30 19.86
N ILE A 174 2.38 -5.97 19.75
CA ILE A 174 3.37 -5.01 20.26
C ILE A 174 2.76 -4.26 21.44
N SER A 175 3.46 -4.23 22.56
CA SER A 175 3.15 -3.39 23.72
C SER A 175 4.11 -2.20 23.75
N ILE A 176 3.58 -1.01 23.99
CA ILE A 176 4.32 0.24 24.04
C ILE A 176 3.97 0.91 25.36
N THR A 177 4.98 1.22 26.17
CA THR A 177 4.84 2.18 27.25
C THR A 177 5.45 3.50 26.79
N GLY A 178 4.63 4.52 26.65
CA GLY A 178 5.05 5.84 26.21
C GLY A 178 6.09 6.44 27.17
N ASN A 179 7.12 7.07 26.61
CA ASN A 179 8.27 7.56 27.37
C ASN A 179 8.81 8.86 26.75
N LYS A 180 9.60 9.60 27.53
CA LYS A 180 10.37 10.73 27.01
C LYS A 180 11.37 10.23 25.98
N LEU A 181 11.19 10.65 24.74
CA LEU A 181 12.11 10.30 23.65
C LEU A 181 13.23 11.34 23.53
N LYS A 182 14.38 10.88 23.01
CA LYS A 182 15.51 11.74 22.66
C LYS A 182 15.77 11.65 21.17
N GLY A 183 15.89 12.82 20.53
CA GLY A 183 16.29 12.88 19.12
C GLY A 183 17.71 12.33 18.95
N CYS A 184 17.91 11.58 17.87
CA CYS A 184 19.21 11.02 17.51
C CYS A 184 19.32 10.81 15.99
N VAL A 185 20.50 10.44 15.53
CA VAL A 185 20.75 10.07 14.13
C VAL A 185 20.54 8.58 13.97
N ILE A 186 19.64 8.20 13.06
CA ILE A 186 19.28 6.81 12.79
C ILE A 186 19.52 6.47 11.33
N GLY A 187 20.46 5.56 11.06
CA GLY A 187 20.62 4.92 9.76
C GLY A 187 19.64 3.74 9.62
N THR A 188 18.83 3.73 8.57
CA THR A 188 17.94 2.59 8.29
C THR A 188 18.65 1.56 7.42
N PRO A 189 18.52 0.24 7.73
CA PRO A 189 19.19 -0.80 6.95
C PRO A 189 18.57 -1.01 5.56
N VAL A 190 17.36 -0.54 5.35
CA VAL A 190 16.59 -0.63 4.09
C VAL A 190 15.82 0.66 3.84
N ALA A 191 15.62 1.00 2.57
CA ALA A 191 14.76 2.10 2.17
C ALA A 191 13.30 1.73 2.43
N SER A 192 12.73 2.31 3.48
CA SER A 192 11.35 2.02 3.89
C SER A 192 10.63 3.26 4.40
N ALA A 193 9.69 3.76 3.62
CA ALA A 193 8.87 4.91 3.98
C ALA A 193 8.13 4.71 5.31
N GLN A 194 7.71 3.49 5.65
CA GLN A 194 7.02 3.22 6.91
C GLN A 194 7.96 3.33 8.12
N VAL A 195 9.18 2.81 7.99
CA VAL A 195 10.20 2.93 9.05
C VAL A 195 10.60 4.38 9.25
N LYS A 196 10.91 5.09 8.15
CA LYS A 196 11.20 6.51 8.17
C LYS A 196 10.05 7.31 8.82
N SER A 197 8.82 7.09 8.37
CA SER A 197 7.64 7.78 8.92
C SER A 197 7.47 7.56 10.42
N ALA A 198 7.66 6.32 10.91
CA ALA A 198 7.56 6.01 12.34
C ALA A 198 8.62 6.78 13.14
N ILE A 199 9.86 6.85 12.66
CA ILE A 199 10.94 7.59 13.32
C ILE A 199 10.68 9.10 13.29
N LEU A 200 10.19 9.65 12.16
CA LEU A 200 9.84 11.07 12.05
C LEU A 200 8.68 11.46 12.98
N LEU A 201 7.64 10.64 13.07
CA LEU A 201 6.52 10.86 13.99
C LEU A 201 6.97 10.80 15.45
N ALA A 202 7.86 9.88 15.82
CA ALA A 202 8.48 9.83 17.13
C ALA A 202 9.37 11.08 17.37
N GLY A 203 10.05 11.54 16.33
CA GLY A 203 10.92 12.71 16.37
C GLY A 203 10.20 14.02 16.65
N LEU A 204 8.92 14.15 16.29
CA LEU A 204 8.09 15.31 16.62
C LEU A 204 7.96 15.51 18.13
N ASN A 205 7.90 14.40 18.88
CA ASN A 205 7.73 14.39 20.35
C ASN A 205 9.05 14.09 21.11
N ALA A 206 10.18 14.00 20.40
CA ALA A 206 11.47 13.75 21.03
C ALA A 206 12.16 15.06 21.45
N SER A 207 12.94 15.04 22.51
CA SER A 207 13.77 16.21 22.85
C SER A 207 14.92 16.38 21.85
N GLY A 208 15.05 17.55 21.24
CA GLY A 208 16.12 17.88 20.28
C GLY A 208 15.79 17.53 18.83
N THR A 209 16.79 17.13 18.08
CA THR A 209 16.67 16.90 16.62
C THR A 209 16.81 15.41 16.30
N THR A 210 15.90 14.89 15.47
CA THR A 210 15.97 13.53 14.94
C THR A 210 16.38 13.56 13.47
N SER A 211 17.31 12.70 13.08
CA SER A 211 17.79 12.57 11.72
C SER A 211 17.64 11.12 11.24
N VAL A 212 17.04 10.92 10.07
CA VAL A 212 16.90 9.61 9.43
C VAL A 212 17.75 9.58 8.17
N ILE A 213 18.67 8.62 8.08
CA ILE A 213 19.52 8.40 6.92
C ILE A 213 19.09 7.10 6.24
N GLU A 214 18.64 7.19 4.98
CA GLU A 214 18.22 6.05 4.18
C GLU A 214 19.31 5.60 3.19
N PRO A 215 19.43 4.28 2.92
CA PRO A 215 20.38 3.78 1.90
C PRO A 215 19.96 4.15 0.47
N ALA A 216 18.64 4.27 0.22
CA ALA A 216 18.04 4.77 -1.01
C ALA A 216 16.80 5.60 -0.66
N SER A 217 16.42 6.55 -1.51
CA SER A 217 15.24 7.40 -1.25
C SER A 217 13.96 6.58 -1.29
N SER A 218 13.20 6.57 -0.19
CA SER A 218 11.85 6.00 -0.14
C SER A 218 10.78 7.09 -0.32
N ARG A 219 9.50 6.69 -0.38
CA ARG A 219 8.35 7.61 -0.52
C ARG A 219 8.39 8.73 0.51
N ASP A 220 8.14 9.97 0.08
CA ASP A 220 8.29 11.20 0.86
C ASP A 220 6.98 11.87 1.30
N HIS A 221 5.86 11.15 1.25
CA HIS A 221 4.54 11.69 1.65
C HIS A 221 4.54 12.23 3.09
N THR A 222 5.25 11.58 4.03
CA THR A 222 5.33 12.05 5.42
C THR A 222 6.02 13.40 5.50
N GLU A 223 7.14 13.56 4.81
CA GLU A 223 7.91 14.78 4.78
C GLU A 223 7.10 15.93 4.17
N ARG A 224 6.45 15.69 3.03
CA ARG A 224 5.60 16.68 2.35
C ARG A 224 4.43 17.09 3.24
N MET A 225 3.72 16.14 3.79
CA MET A 225 2.56 16.41 4.63
C MET A 225 2.96 17.08 5.94
N LEU A 226 3.98 16.61 6.65
CA LEU A 226 4.47 17.27 7.86
C LEU A 226 4.89 18.71 7.59
N LYS A 227 5.59 18.95 6.47
CA LYS A 227 5.96 20.33 6.06
C LYS A 227 4.74 21.19 5.77
N ALA A 228 3.71 20.65 5.10
CA ALA A 228 2.46 21.36 4.83
C ALA A 228 1.70 21.70 6.12
N PHE A 229 1.79 20.85 7.16
CA PHE A 229 1.20 21.07 8.47
C PHE A 229 2.05 21.99 9.38
N GLY A 230 3.23 22.45 8.91
CA GLY A 230 4.08 23.42 9.61
C GLY A 230 5.25 22.82 10.39
N ALA A 231 5.55 21.51 10.26
CA ALA A 231 6.72 20.93 10.92
C ALA A 231 8.04 21.52 10.41
N ASP A 232 9.01 21.71 11.32
CA ASP A 232 10.40 22.04 10.96
C ASP A 232 11.12 20.76 10.48
N ILE A 233 10.93 20.46 9.21
CA ILE A 233 11.50 19.30 8.54
C ILE A 233 12.37 19.73 7.36
N ASN A 234 13.59 19.20 7.30
CA ASN A 234 14.58 19.54 6.30
C ASN A 234 15.15 18.28 5.66
N ILE A 235 15.29 18.30 4.34
CA ILE A 235 15.91 17.22 3.57
C ILE A 235 17.32 17.65 3.17
N ARG A 236 18.33 16.84 3.51
CA ARG A 236 19.76 17.13 3.31
C ARG A 236 20.46 15.99 2.58
N GLY A 237 21.68 16.27 2.10
CA GLY A 237 22.53 15.33 1.37
C GLY A 237 22.21 15.28 -0.13
N GLU A 238 23.17 14.78 -0.90
CA GLU A 238 23.15 14.82 -2.38
C GLU A 238 21.91 14.15 -3.01
N LEU A 239 21.35 13.14 -2.38
CA LEU A 239 20.21 12.41 -2.92
C LEU A 239 18.94 12.55 -2.06
N GLY A 240 18.89 13.58 -1.17
CA GLY A 240 17.75 13.77 -0.27
C GLY A 240 17.52 12.58 0.70
N ARG A 241 18.58 11.87 1.07
CA ARG A 241 18.53 10.66 1.89
C ARG A 241 18.68 10.90 3.38
N ASN A 242 18.94 12.15 3.78
CA ASN A 242 19.02 12.55 5.18
C ASN A 242 17.88 13.52 5.51
N ILE A 243 16.90 13.00 6.23
CA ILE A 243 15.71 13.73 6.63
C ILE A 243 15.85 14.12 8.08
N VAL A 244 15.81 15.42 8.36
CA VAL A 244 16.01 16.00 9.68
C VAL A 244 14.72 16.66 10.14
N ILE A 245 14.22 16.26 11.30
CA ILE A 245 13.04 16.86 11.95
C ILE A 245 13.42 17.42 13.31
N LYS A 246 12.92 18.61 13.60
CA LYS A 246 13.07 19.27 14.90
C LYS A 246 11.74 19.21 15.67
N SER A 247 11.81 18.89 16.94
CA SER A 247 10.65 18.85 17.84
C SER A 247 10.16 20.24 18.25
N GLY A 248 8.99 20.29 18.89
CA GLY A 248 8.44 21.50 19.51
C GLY A 248 7.74 22.46 18.53
N THR A 249 7.41 22.01 17.32
CA THR A 249 6.58 22.77 16.38
C THR A 249 5.14 22.29 16.48
N ASN A 250 4.21 23.20 16.74
CA ASN A 250 2.77 22.88 16.67
C ASN A 250 2.34 22.72 15.21
N LEU A 251 1.74 21.59 14.92
CA LEU A 251 1.16 21.32 13.60
C LEU A 251 -0.22 21.95 13.52
N THR A 252 -0.58 22.52 12.38
CA THR A 252 -1.88 23.15 12.12
C THR A 252 -2.67 22.33 11.11
N GLY A 253 -3.96 22.12 11.38
CA GLY A 253 -4.88 21.40 10.49
C GLY A 253 -4.92 21.99 9.08
N GLN A 254 -5.13 21.15 8.08
CA GLN A 254 -5.03 21.47 6.66
C GLN A 254 -6.23 20.98 5.86
N ASN A 255 -6.45 21.58 4.69
CA ASN A 255 -7.33 21.04 3.65
C ASN A 255 -6.51 20.09 2.77
N ILE A 256 -6.88 18.81 2.76
CA ILE A 256 -6.18 17.76 2.01
C ILE A 256 -7.10 17.21 0.93
N LEU A 257 -6.69 17.34 -0.32
CA LEU A 257 -7.23 16.57 -1.44
C LEU A 257 -6.29 15.41 -1.74
N ILE A 258 -6.75 14.19 -1.48
CA ILE A 258 -5.98 12.96 -1.73
C ILE A 258 -6.09 12.60 -3.21
N PRO A 259 -4.98 12.58 -3.97
CA PRO A 259 -5.00 12.18 -5.37
C PRO A 259 -5.27 10.69 -5.53
N GLY A 260 -5.66 10.26 -6.72
CA GLY A 260 -5.73 8.85 -7.09
C GLY A 260 -4.39 8.14 -6.90
N ASP A 261 -4.42 6.92 -6.37
CA ASP A 261 -3.21 6.14 -6.11
C ASP A 261 -2.57 5.65 -7.41
N ILE A 262 -1.31 6.07 -7.65
CA ILE A 262 -0.53 5.62 -8.81
C ILE A 262 -0.38 4.10 -8.85
N SER A 263 -0.31 3.42 -7.70
CA SER A 263 -0.27 1.96 -7.64
C SER A 263 -1.58 1.31 -8.09
N SER A 264 -2.73 1.96 -7.85
CA SER A 264 -4.03 1.53 -8.38
C SER A 264 -4.14 1.85 -9.87
N ALA A 265 -3.64 3.01 -10.30
CA ALA A 265 -3.58 3.40 -11.71
C ALA A 265 -2.69 2.46 -12.53
N ALA A 266 -1.61 1.93 -11.93
CA ALA A 266 -0.64 1.06 -12.58
C ALA A 266 -1.27 -0.16 -13.27
N PHE A 267 -2.31 -0.76 -12.67
CA PHE A 267 -3.01 -1.90 -13.27
C PHE A 267 -3.64 -1.53 -14.61
N TRP A 268 -4.29 -0.36 -14.66
CA TRP A 268 -4.94 0.14 -15.87
C TRP A 268 -3.93 0.68 -16.89
N MET A 269 -2.86 1.34 -16.42
CA MET A 269 -1.78 1.83 -17.28
C MET A 269 -1.14 0.66 -18.05
N ILE A 270 -0.80 -0.42 -17.34
CA ILE A 270 -0.25 -1.61 -17.98
C ILE A 270 -1.32 -2.32 -18.82
N ALA A 271 -2.53 -2.52 -18.30
CA ALA A 271 -3.61 -3.16 -19.06
C ALA A 271 -3.83 -2.46 -20.41
N ALA A 272 -3.98 -1.13 -20.42
CA ALA A 272 -4.16 -0.39 -21.68
C ALA A 272 -2.94 -0.43 -22.59
N SER A 273 -1.74 -0.62 -22.05
CA SER A 273 -0.52 -0.75 -22.87
C SER A 273 -0.39 -2.12 -23.57
N ILE A 274 -0.93 -3.20 -22.94
CA ILE A 274 -0.73 -4.58 -23.43
C ILE A 274 -1.99 -5.23 -24.02
N VAL A 275 -3.20 -4.75 -23.67
CA VAL A 275 -4.46 -5.29 -24.24
C VAL A 275 -4.72 -4.60 -25.58
N PRO A 276 -4.85 -5.34 -26.69
CA PRO A 276 -5.04 -4.78 -28.03
C PRO A 276 -6.21 -3.77 -28.10
N GLU A 277 -6.05 -2.75 -28.95
CA GLU A 277 -7.06 -1.73 -29.24
C GLU A 277 -7.54 -0.91 -28.04
N SER A 278 -6.79 -0.90 -26.93
CA SER A 278 -7.15 -0.20 -25.71
C SER A 278 -6.70 1.26 -25.73
N GLU A 279 -7.57 2.13 -25.23
CA GLU A 279 -7.27 3.55 -24.92
C GLU A 279 -8.07 3.99 -23.69
N ILE A 280 -7.39 4.42 -22.62
CA ILE A 280 -8.04 4.89 -21.39
C ILE A 280 -7.42 6.22 -20.91
N ILE A 281 -8.24 6.98 -20.19
CA ILE A 281 -7.79 8.16 -19.44
C ILE A 281 -8.02 7.90 -17.95
N ILE A 282 -6.97 8.00 -17.16
CA ILE A 282 -7.04 7.91 -15.68
C ILE A 282 -6.87 9.32 -15.13
N LYS A 283 -7.91 9.84 -14.44
CA LYS A 283 -7.93 11.21 -13.94
C LYS A 283 -7.33 11.36 -12.56
N ASN A 284 -6.75 12.53 -12.28
CA ASN A 284 -6.32 12.97 -10.95
C ASN A 284 -5.36 12.01 -10.24
N VAL A 285 -4.43 11.40 -10.95
CA VAL A 285 -3.45 10.45 -10.41
C VAL A 285 -2.32 11.20 -9.73
N GLY A 286 -1.87 10.73 -8.57
CA GLY A 286 -0.68 11.22 -7.88
C GLY A 286 0.59 10.98 -8.71
N LEU A 287 1.35 12.04 -8.96
CA LEU A 287 2.57 12.02 -9.78
C LEU A 287 3.83 12.31 -8.94
N ASN A 288 3.82 11.93 -7.67
CA ASN A 288 4.96 12.11 -6.79
C ASN A 288 6.21 11.38 -7.35
N PRO A 289 7.35 12.07 -7.55
CA PRO A 289 8.56 11.47 -8.14
C PRO A 289 9.11 10.26 -7.36
N THR A 290 8.79 10.14 -6.08
CA THR A 290 9.17 8.97 -5.26
C THR A 290 8.23 7.78 -5.45
N ARG A 291 7.18 7.92 -6.28
CA ARG A 291 6.15 6.91 -6.58
C ARG A 291 6.06 6.57 -8.07
N THR A 292 6.58 7.41 -8.94
CA THR A 292 6.41 7.29 -10.39
C THR A 292 7.47 6.43 -11.08
N GLY A 293 8.15 5.54 -10.36
CA GLY A 293 9.11 4.59 -10.96
C GLY A 293 8.50 3.74 -12.09
N ILE A 294 7.20 3.46 -12.02
CA ILE A 294 6.50 2.77 -13.10
C ILE A 294 6.56 3.53 -14.43
N LEU A 295 6.50 4.86 -14.42
CA LEU A 295 6.59 5.66 -15.65
C LEU A 295 7.95 5.50 -16.32
N ASN A 296 9.04 5.40 -15.54
CA ASN A 296 10.37 5.14 -16.08
C ASN A 296 10.44 3.77 -16.79
N VAL A 297 9.81 2.75 -16.20
CA VAL A 297 9.73 1.41 -16.82
C VAL A 297 8.84 1.45 -18.07
N MET A 298 7.73 2.17 -18.06
CA MET A 298 6.88 2.35 -19.22
C MET A 298 7.58 3.09 -20.37
N ASP A 299 8.44 4.07 -20.06
CA ASP A 299 9.30 4.75 -21.06
C ASP A 299 10.29 3.75 -21.67
N GLU A 300 10.95 2.90 -20.86
CA GLU A 300 11.87 1.86 -21.33
C GLU A 300 11.15 0.82 -22.20
N MET A 301 9.93 0.42 -21.80
CA MET A 301 9.09 -0.47 -22.58
C MET A 301 8.64 0.13 -23.91
N GLY A 302 8.67 1.45 -24.06
CA GLY A 302 8.13 2.17 -25.22
C GLY A 302 6.60 2.27 -25.21
N CYS A 303 5.98 2.35 -24.04
CA CYS A 303 4.54 2.55 -23.90
C CYS A 303 4.10 3.93 -24.45
N ASN A 304 2.90 3.98 -25.02
CA ASN A 304 2.31 5.22 -25.52
C ASN A 304 1.40 5.84 -24.47
N TYR A 305 1.91 6.80 -23.70
CA TYR A 305 1.13 7.55 -22.72
C TYR A 305 1.43 9.06 -22.74
N LYS A 306 0.48 9.86 -22.25
CA LYS A 306 0.64 11.30 -22.06
C LYS A 306 0.08 11.72 -20.71
N ILE A 307 0.81 12.61 -20.02
CA ILE A 307 0.33 13.24 -18.79
C ILE A 307 -0.33 14.57 -19.16
N LEU A 308 -1.59 14.72 -18.74
CA LEU A 308 -2.45 15.88 -18.98
C LEU A 308 -2.75 16.58 -17.65
N ASP A 309 -3.16 17.84 -17.71
CA ASP A 309 -3.72 18.60 -16.57
C ASP A 309 -2.84 18.58 -15.31
N LYS A 310 -1.52 18.74 -15.48
CA LYS A 310 -0.59 18.75 -14.34
C LYS A 310 -0.85 19.93 -13.41
N SER A 311 -0.95 19.64 -12.11
CA SER A 311 -1.09 20.63 -11.04
C SER A 311 -0.40 20.15 -9.77
N THR A 312 -0.38 21.00 -8.73
CA THR A 312 0.17 20.62 -7.41
C THR A 312 -0.83 21.03 -6.34
N ILE A 313 -1.23 20.09 -5.48
CA ILE A 313 -2.19 20.33 -4.38
C ILE A 313 -1.55 19.86 -3.08
N ALA A 314 -1.47 20.75 -2.09
CA ALA A 314 -0.83 20.50 -0.78
C ALA A 314 0.58 19.85 -0.89
N GLY A 315 1.38 20.29 -1.89
CA GLY A 315 2.73 19.79 -2.13
C GLY A 315 2.82 18.47 -2.88
N GLU A 316 1.69 17.82 -3.21
CA GLU A 316 1.65 16.60 -4.03
C GLU A 316 1.33 16.94 -5.48
N PRO A 317 2.18 16.55 -6.45
CA PRO A 317 1.90 16.72 -7.87
C PRO A 317 0.84 15.71 -8.32
N ILE A 318 -0.10 16.18 -9.14
CA ILE A 318 -1.19 15.38 -9.71
C ILE A 318 -1.33 15.63 -11.21
N GLY A 319 -1.96 14.70 -11.92
CA GLY A 319 -2.31 14.86 -13.34
C GLY A 319 -3.19 13.73 -13.83
N SER A 320 -3.72 13.88 -15.04
CA SER A 320 -4.43 12.81 -15.73
C SER A 320 -3.47 12.08 -16.67
N ILE A 321 -3.64 10.77 -16.84
CA ILE A 321 -2.77 9.95 -17.69
C ILE A 321 -3.63 9.34 -18.80
N ASN A 322 -3.34 9.67 -20.07
CA ASN A 322 -3.91 9.01 -21.23
C ASN A 322 -2.95 7.91 -21.69
N ILE A 323 -3.42 6.68 -21.84
CA ILE A 323 -2.61 5.51 -22.23
C ILE A 323 -3.29 4.83 -23.43
N LYS A 324 -2.46 4.42 -24.40
CA LYS A 324 -2.89 3.68 -25.59
C LYS A 324 -2.07 2.40 -25.76
N TYR A 325 -2.70 1.40 -26.33
CA TYR A 325 -2.07 0.14 -26.70
C TYR A 325 -0.84 0.32 -27.60
N VAL A 326 0.16 -0.54 -27.39
CA VAL A 326 1.36 -0.67 -28.25
C VAL A 326 1.61 -2.14 -28.56
N SER A 327 1.70 -2.47 -29.83
CA SER A 327 1.84 -3.86 -30.29
C SER A 327 3.21 -4.50 -30.05
N ASN A 328 4.24 -3.69 -29.83
CA ASN A 328 5.61 -4.17 -29.73
C ASN A 328 6.36 -3.49 -28.58
N LEU A 329 6.15 -4.00 -27.37
CA LEU A 329 6.79 -3.51 -26.16
C LEU A 329 8.20 -4.12 -26.02
N LYS A 330 9.15 -3.28 -25.60
CA LYS A 330 10.54 -3.70 -25.33
C LYS A 330 10.66 -4.33 -23.94
N PRO A 331 11.60 -5.26 -23.75
CA PRO A 331 11.91 -5.77 -22.43
C PRO A 331 12.54 -4.67 -21.56
N PHE A 332 12.47 -4.83 -20.25
CA PHE A 332 12.96 -3.85 -19.29
C PHE A 332 13.74 -4.50 -18.15
N LYS A 333 14.52 -3.68 -17.45
CA LYS A 333 15.27 -4.10 -16.28
C LYS A 333 14.93 -3.21 -15.07
N VAL A 334 14.58 -3.84 -13.96
CA VAL A 334 14.29 -3.17 -12.68
C VAL A 334 15.29 -3.64 -11.63
N GLU A 335 16.13 -2.74 -11.15
CA GLU A 335 17.13 -3.02 -10.11
C GLU A 335 17.55 -1.74 -9.36
N GLY A 336 18.12 -1.87 -8.16
CA GLY A 336 18.72 -0.77 -7.41
C GLY A 336 17.74 0.33 -6.97
N ASP A 337 18.11 1.59 -7.14
CA ASP A 337 17.42 2.77 -6.58
C ASP A 337 16.02 3.04 -7.13
N ILE A 338 15.60 2.38 -8.21
CA ILE A 338 14.24 2.51 -8.74
C ILE A 338 13.23 1.66 -7.94
N LEU A 339 13.68 0.56 -7.32
CA LEU A 339 12.81 -0.39 -6.60
C LEU A 339 11.89 0.29 -5.57
N PRO A 340 12.38 1.14 -4.65
CA PRO A 340 11.52 1.79 -3.67
C PRO A 340 10.41 2.64 -4.29
N LYS A 341 10.61 3.14 -5.54
CA LYS A 341 9.65 4.01 -6.25
C LYS A 341 8.53 3.22 -6.95
N LEU A 342 8.69 1.90 -7.10
CA LEU A 342 7.75 1.04 -7.84
C LEU A 342 7.60 -0.38 -7.26
N ILE A 343 8.06 -0.61 -6.03
CA ILE A 343 8.08 -1.95 -5.41
C ILE A 343 6.68 -2.61 -5.40
N ASP A 344 5.65 -1.81 -5.27
CA ASP A 344 4.27 -2.28 -5.23
C ASP A 344 3.68 -2.54 -6.63
N GLU A 345 4.31 -2.05 -7.69
CA GLU A 345 3.94 -2.23 -9.09
C GLU A 345 4.58 -3.47 -9.72
N ILE A 346 5.56 -4.12 -9.05
CA ILE A 346 6.24 -5.33 -9.55
C ILE A 346 5.27 -6.44 -9.99
N PRO A 347 4.17 -6.75 -9.26
CA PRO A 347 3.22 -7.76 -9.71
C PRO A 347 2.64 -7.48 -11.10
N ILE A 348 2.18 -6.26 -11.36
CA ILE A 348 1.61 -5.91 -12.67
C ILE A 348 2.70 -5.75 -13.75
N LEU A 349 3.89 -5.28 -13.40
CA LEU A 349 5.04 -5.25 -14.31
C LEU A 349 5.49 -6.66 -14.71
N THR A 350 5.35 -7.65 -13.81
CA THR A 350 5.60 -9.06 -14.16
C THR A 350 4.64 -9.55 -15.24
N VAL A 351 3.37 -9.11 -15.21
CA VAL A 351 2.41 -9.39 -16.28
C VAL A 351 2.84 -8.73 -17.58
N ALA A 352 3.20 -7.42 -17.54
CA ALA A 352 3.67 -6.69 -18.72
C ALA A 352 4.88 -7.38 -19.37
N ALA A 353 5.86 -7.82 -18.57
CA ALA A 353 7.08 -8.48 -19.02
C ALA A 353 6.79 -9.76 -19.83
N CYS A 354 5.69 -10.47 -19.56
CA CYS A 354 5.29 -11.66 -20.31
C CYS A 354 4.92 -11.34 -21.77
N PHE A 355 4.63 -10.07 -22.10
CA PHE A 355 4.21 -9.63 -23.44
C PHE A 355 5.22 -8.67 -24.10
N CYS A 356 6.37 -8.44 -23.50
CA CYS A 356 7.48 -7.72 -24.12
C CYS A 356 8.24 -8.63 -25.09
N SER A 357 8.85 -8.05 -26.14
CA SER A 357 9.68 -8.83 -27.09
C SER A 357 11.09 -9.01 -26.56
N GLY A 358 11.34 -10.12 -25.84
CA GLY A 358 12.63 -10.46 -25.25
C GLY A 358 12.57 -10.78 -23.76
N VAL A 359 13.70 -10.64 -23.07
CA VAL A 359 13.85 -11.04 -21.66
C VAL A 359 13.86 -9.81 -20.77
N SER A 360 12.90 -9.73 -19.85
CA SER A 360 12.87 -8.72 -18.78
C SER A 360 13.43 -9.29 -17.48
N GLU A 361 14.05 -8.43 -16.67
CA GLU A 361 14.68 -8.83 -15.42
C GLU A 361 14.28 -7.91 -14.26
N ILE A 362 13.94 -8.50 -13.12
CA ILE A 362 13.67 -7.82 -11.86
C ILE A 362 14.65 -8.35 -10.83
N LYS A 363 15.43 -7.47 -10.21
CA LYS A 363 16.42 -7.77 -9.16
C LYS A 363 16.18 -6.94 -7.90
N ASP A 364 16.93 -7.21 -6.85
CA ASP A 364 16.94 -6.49 -5.57
C ASP A 364 15.55 -6.42 -4.87
N ALA A 365 14.58 -7.20 -5.33
CA ALA A 365 13.18 -7.16 -4.89
C ALA A 365 12.88 -8.11 -3.70
N LYS A 366 13.89 -8.49 -2.90
CA LYS A 366 13.74 -9.39 -1.74
C LYS A 366 12.68 -8.94 -0.75
N GLU A 367 12.41 -7.63 -0.65
CA GLU A 367 11.38 -7.05 0.22
C GLU A 367 9.97 -7.57 -0.14
N LEU A 368 9.73 -7.99 -1.40
CA LEU A 368 8.44 -8.55 -1.83
C LEU A 368 8.12 -9.92 -1.20
N ARG A 369 9.14 -10.62 -0.66
CA ARG A 369 8.94 -11.92 0.00
C ARG A 369 8.31 -11.82 1.39
N VAL A 370 8.30 -10.64 1.98
CA VAL A 370 7.80 -10.38 3.34
C VAL A 370 6.63 -9.38 3.37
N LYS A 371 5.95 -9.20 2.22
CA LYS A 371 4.70 -8.42 2.09
C LYS A 371 3.50 -9.24 2.59
N GLU A 372 2.32 -8.98 2.05
CA GLU A 372 1.08 -9.72 2.34
C GLU A 372 1.26 -11.22 2.08
N THR A 373 1.94 -11.53 0.97
CA THR A 373 2.40 -12.86 0.57
C THR A 373 3.86 -12.77 0.11
N ASP A 374 4.48 -13.90 -0.22
CA ASP A 374 5.71 -13.91 -1.03
C ASP A 374 5.33 -13.61 -2.49
N ARG A 375 5.26 -12.32 -2.84
CA ARG A 375 4.80 -11.84 -4.14
C ARG A 375 5.62 -12.36 -5.30
N LEU A 376 6.94 -12.56 -5.13
CA LEU A 376 7.80 -13.11 -6.18
C LEU A 376 7.39 -14.54 -6.51
N LYS A 377 7.27 -15.37 -5.48
CA LYS A 377 6.87 -16.78 -5.62
C LYS A 377 5.45 -16.91 -6.17
N VAL A 378 4.51 -16.17 -5.60
CA VAL A 378 3.09 -16.27 -5.99
C VAL A 378 2.91 -15.82 -7.45
N MET A 379 3.46 -14.67 -7.85
CA MET A 379 3.36 -14.21 -9.25
C MET A 379 4.00 -15.20 -10.23
N ALA A 380 5.20 -15.70 -9.95
CA ALA A 380 5.86 -16.69 -10.79
C ALA A 380 5.02 -17.97 -10.91
N THR A 381 4.47 -18.48 -9.79
CA THR A 381 3.68 -19.70 -9.76
C THR A 381 2.35 -19.53 -10.51
N GLN A 382 1.64 -18.44 -10.28
CA GLN A 382 0.32 -18.24 -10.87
C GLN A 382 0.39 -17.91 -12.37
N LEU A 383 1.37 -17.08 -12.80
CA LEU A 383 1.52 -16.76 -14.22
C LEU A 383 2.00 -17.96 -15.06
N LYS A 384 2.77 -18.89 -14.49
CA LYS A 384 3.10 -20.17 -15.15
C LYS A 384 1.87 -20.99 -15.50
N LYS A 385 0.78 -20.90 -14.71
CA LYS A 385 -0.48 -21.56 -15.05
C LYS A 385 -1.14 -21.01 -16.31
N PHE A 386 -0.88 -19.75 -16.66
CA PHE A 386 -1.29 -19.16 -17.95
C PHE A 386 -0.37 -19.53 -19.11
N GLY A 387 0.80 -20.09 -18.84
CA GLY A 387 1.82 -20.43 -19.83
C GLY A 387 3.02 -19.49 -19.88
N ALA A 388 3.18 -18.61 -18.88
CA ALA A 388 4.35 -17.73 -18.78
C ALA A 388 5.64 -18.53 -18.55
N ASN A 389 6.74 -18.09 -19.15
CA ASN A 389 8.08 -18.60 -18.92
C ASN A 389 8.83 -17.67 -17.94
N ILE A 390 8.78 -17.99 -16.66
CA ILE A 390 9.35 -17.18 -15.57
C ILE A 390 10.31 -18.03 -14.74
N LEU A 391 11.51 -17.51 -14.53
CA LEU A 391 12.49 -18.08 -13.60
C LEU A 391 12.51 -17.23 -12.31
N GLU A 392 12.10 -17.83 -11.21
CA GLU A 392 12.19 -17.22 -9.88
C GLU A 392 13.63 -17.27 -9.36
N LYS A 393 14.12 -16.12 -8.85
CA LYS A 393 15.40 -15.95 -8.16
C LYS A 393 15.18 -15.62 -6.70
N GLU A 394 16.20 -15.66 -5.87
CA GLU A 394 16.12 -15.34 -4.44
C GLU A 394 15.55 -13.93 -4.21
N ASP A 395 15.97 -12.97 -5.01
CA ASP A 395 15.67 -11.54 -4.88
C ASP A 395 14.95 -10.94 -6.09
N GLY A 396 14.41 -11.78 -7.02
CA GLY A 396 13.80 -11.26 -8.23
C GLY A 396 13.24 -12.31 -9.18
N LEU A 397 13.02 -11.90 -10.43
CA LEU A 397 12.45 -12.71 -11.49
C LEU A 397 13.18 -12.46 -12.81
N ILE A 398 13.34 -13.50 -13.63
CA ILE A 398 13.66 -13.40 -15.05
C ILE A 398 12.44 -13.86 -15.83
N ILE A 399 11.92 -13.02 -16.71
CA ILE A 399 10.69 -13.25 -17.46
C ILE A 399 11.03 -13.25 -18.95
N ASN A 400 10.79 -14.39 -19.61
CA ASN A 400 10.85 -14.46 -21.08
C ASN A 400 9.50 -13.99 -21.62
N GLY A 401 9.54 -12.99 -22.48
CA GLY A 401 8.37 -12.39 -23.08
C GLY A 401 7.77 -13.23 -24.22
N ASP A 402 7.02 -12.58 -25.11
CA ASP A 402 6.31 -13.21 -26.24
C ASP A 402 5.40 -14.38 -25.82
N SER A 403 4.87 -14.33 -24.60
CA SER A 403 4.02 -15.37 -24.03
C SER A 403 2.65 -15.42 -24.71
N LYS A 404 2.13 -16.63 -24.89
CA LYS A 404 0.76 -16.87 -25.38
C LYS A 404 -0.05 -17.47 -24.24
N PHE A 405 -0.85 -16.62 -23.57
CA PHE A 405 -1.63 -17.06 -22.44
C PHE A 405 -2.84 -17.91 -22.87
N HIS A 406 -3.09 -18.96 -22.11
CA HIS A 406 -4.33 -19.74 -22.13
C HIS A 406 -5.11 -19.58 -20.83
N SER A 407 -6.39 -19.92 -20.83
CA SER A 407 -7.22 -19.85 -19.62
C SER A 407 -6.68 -20.72 -18.48
N ALA A 408 -6.79 -20.23 -17.26
CA ALA A 408 -6.30 -20.91 -16.07
C ALA A 408 -7.19 -20.68 -14.86
N GLU A 409 -7.09 -21.55 -13.86
CA GLU A 409 -7.57 -21.31 -12.52
C GLU A 409 -6.38 -20.88 -11.64
N VAL A 410 -6.43 -19.66 -11.17
CA VAL A 410 -5.35 -18.99 -10.42
C VAL A 410 -5.84 -18.48 -9.09
N ASP A 411 -4.91 -18.23 -8.19
CA ASP A 411 -5.20 -17.87 -6.81
C ASP A 411 -4.43 -16.63 -6.37
N SER A 412 -5.13 -15.62 -5.84
CA SER A 412 -4.50 -14.41 -5.31
C SER A 412 -3.72 -14.62 -4.02
N GLU A 413 -3.94 -15.75 -3.34
CA GLU A 413 -3.41 -16.04 -2.00
C GLU A 413 -3.69 -14.92 -0.99
N THR A 414 -4.87 -14.26 -1.12
CA THR A 414 -5.32 -13.11 -0.32
C THR A 414 -4.50 -11.82 -0.49
N ASP A 415 -3.65 -11.74 -1.52
CA ASP A 415 -2.92 -10.52 -1.86
C ASP A 415 -3.68 -9.70 -2.92
N HIS A 416 -4.01 -8.46 -2.58
CA HIS A 416 -4.77 -7.56 -3.45
C HIS A 416 -4.05 -7.24 -4.77
N ARG A 417 -2.71 -7.09 -4.74
CA ARG A 417 -1.93 -6.79 -5.96
C ARG A 417 -1.82 -8.00 -6.88
N VAL A 418 -1.69 -9.19 -6.29
CA VAL A 418 -1.74 -10.45 -7.04
C VAL A 418 -3.11 -10.61 -7.68
N SER A 419 -4.22 -10.43 -6.92
CA SER A 419 -5.58 -10.52 -7.43
C SER A 419 -5.80 -9.66 -8.67
N MET A 420 -5.48 -8.37 -8.59
CA MET A 420 -5.65 -7.42 -9.69
C MET A 420 -4.72 -7.72 -10.88
N SER A 421 -3.47 -8.12 -10.62
CA SER A 421 -2.53 -8.51 -11.69
C SER A 421 -3.00 -9.74 -12.47
N LEU A 422 -3.55 -10.75 -11.76
CA LEU A 422 -4.10 -11.95 -12.39
C LEU A 422 -5.38 -11.65 -13.18
N ALA A 423 -6.18 -10.67 -12.75
CA ALA A 423 -7.34 -10.18 -13.50
C ALA A 423 -6.91 -9.59 -14.86
N ILE A 424 -5.89 -8.71 -14.84
CA ILE A 424 -5.34 -8.14 -16.09
C ILE A 424 -4.70 -9.23 -16.97
N ALA A 425 -3.93 -10.16 -16.39
CA ALA A 425 -3.38 -11.30 -17.12
C ALA A 425 -4.46 -12.13 -17.82
N SER A 426 -5.62 -12.29 -17.16
CA SER A 426 -6.76 -13.05 -17.72
C SER A 426 -7.36 -12.41 -18.96
N LEU A 427 -7.28 -11.09 -19.14
CA LEU A 427 -7.76 -10.40 -20.36
C LEU A 427 -6.98 -10.81 -21.61
N LEU A 428 -5.73 -11.26 -21.44
CA LEU A 428 -4.84 -11.66 -22.52
C LEU A 428 -4.84 -13.18 -22.76
N ALA A 429 -5.58 -13.93 -21.94
CA ALA A 429 -5.70 -15.38 -22.07
C ALA A 429 -6.76 -15.77 -23.10
N LYS A 430 -6.53 -16.84 -23.86
CA LYS A 430 -7.57 -17.42 -24.71
C LYS A 430 -8.57 -18.19 -23.83
N GLY A 431 -9.84 -17.76 -23.83
CA GLY A 431 -10.91 -18.36 -23.05
C GLY A 431 -11.20 -17.66 -21.74
N SER A 432 -11.80 -18.33 -20.76
CA SER A 432 -12.21 -17.75 -19.48
C SER A 432 -11.34 -18.29 -18.35
N SER A 433 -10.75 -17.41 -17.56
CA SER A 433 -9.94 -17.75 -16.39
C SER A 433 -10.71 -17.51 -15.10
N LYS A 434 -10.42 -18.31 -14.08
CA LYS A 434 -11.01 -18.17 -12.74
C LYS A 434 -9.96 -17.68 -11.76
N ILE A 435 -10.30 -16.66 -10.98
CA ILE A 435 -9.44 -16.08 -9.95
C ILE A 435 -10.06 -16.40 -8.60
N LEU A 436 -9.39 -17.22 -7.82
CA LEU A 436 -9.78 -17.55 -6.46
C LEU A 436 -9.37 -16.43 -5.49
N ARG A 437 -10.17 -16.21 -4.45
CA ARG A 437 -9.97 -15.16 -3.44
C ARG A 437 -9.84 -13.76 -4.07
N ALA A 438 -10.62 -13.53 -5.11
CA ALA A 438 -10.59 -12.30 -5.92
C ALA A 438 -10.95 -11.03 -5.14
N GLU A 439 -11.72 -11.18 -4.04
CA GLU A 439 -12.10 -10.10 -3.11
C GLU A 439 -10.93 -9.44 -2.40
N ALA A 440 -9.76 -10.04 -2.40
CA ALA A 440 -8.53 -9.44 -1.86
C ALA A 440 -8.26 -8.04 -2.43
N SER A 441 -8.70 -7.75 -3.67
CA SER A 441 -8.61 -6.41 -4.28
C SER A 441 -9.20 -5.30 -3.41
N ARG A 442 -10.24 -5.58 -2.59
CA ARG A 442 -10.92 -4.60 -1.74
C ARG A 442 -10.02 -3.89 -0.74
N VAL A 443 -8.91 -4.50 -0.35
CA VAL A 443 -7.94 -3.94 0.60
C VAL A 443 -7.36 -2.60 0.13
N SER A 444 -7.19 -2.41 -1.19
CA SER A 444 -6.63 -1.17 -1.75
C SER A 444 -7.43 -0.61 -2.91
N TYR A 445 -8.30 -1.40 -3.54
CA TYR A 445 -9.10 -0.98 -4.66
C TYR A 445 -10.50 -1.63 -4.61
N PRO A 446 -11.40 -1.12 -3.77
CA PRO A 446 -12.72 -1.72 -3.54
C PRO A 446 -13.60 -1.83 -4.80
N THR A 447 -13.44 -0.90 -5.76
CA THR A 447 -14.22 -0.83 -6.99
C THR A 447 -13.53 -1.46 -8.22
N PHE A 448 -12.42 -2.18 -8.02
CA PHE A 448 -11.61 -2.71 -9.13
C PHE A 448 -12.43 -3.55 -10.13
N TRP A 449 -13.29 -4.43 -9.64
CA TRP A 449 -14.10 -5.30 -10.49
C TRP A 449 -15.19 -4.54 -11.24
N ASP A 450 -15.81 -3.55 -10.60
CA ASP A 450 -16.83 -2.68 -11.23
C ASP A 450 -16.18 -1.83 -12.33
N ASP A 451 -14.96 -1.32 -12.08
CA ASP A 451 -14.21 -0.51 -13.03
C ASP A 451 -13.71 -1.37 -14.21
N LEU A 452 -13.32 -2.64 -13.95
CA LEU A 452 -12.97 -3.59 -15.00
C LEU A 452 -14.16 -3.86 -15.93
N GLU A 453 -15.35 -4.14 -15.38
CA GLU A 453 -16.58 -4.38 -16.14
C GLU A 453 -17.00 -3.16 -16.97
N LYS A 454 -16.78 -1.93 -16.48
CA LYS A 454 -17.08 -0.69 -17.21
C LYS A 454 -16.13 -0.40 -18.37
N LEU A 455 -14.88 -0.82 -18.28
CA LEU A 455 -13.86 -0.50 -19.26
C LEU A 455 -13.80 -1.54 -20.40
N ILE A 456 -14.22 -2.78 -20.16
CA ILE A 456 -14.23 -3.84 -21.17
C ILE A 456 -15.36 -3.59 -22.18
N ASN A 457 -14.98 -3.51 -23.48
CA ASN A 457 -15.88 -3.49 -24.63
C ASN A 457 -15.96 -4.84 -25.32
#